data_440ccd5dd9726ba699c27387141ddecc
#
_entry.id   440ccd5dd9726ba699c27387141ddecc
#
_cell.length_a   1.000
_cell.length_b   1.000
_cell.length_c   1.000
_cell.angle_alpha   90.00
_cell.angle_beta   90.00
_cell.angle_gamma   90.00
#
_symmetry.space_group_name_H-M   'P 1'
#
loop_
_entity.id
_entity.type
_entity.pdbx_description
1 polymer ?
#
loop_
_entity_poly.entity_id
_entity_poly.type
_entity_poly.pdbx_seq_one_letter_code
_entity_poly.pdbx_strand_id
1 'polypeptide(L)'
;MKITAVTTFHAEGMLTYGQRLIDSWQERVDPKIKLIVYAEDCEPETNGTNVEVLDAKFVLTKLNAFKERWANVPKANGKCPWPEKRPRDHHKEFKWDAVRFANKVYAVFDACEEEGSDWVVWVDGDTFVHSDWSYDQFSNLLPKESWLTYVGRGQGSQTWPECGFYGLNLTDKQCRKFLADFEEAYEDAEGPNGIFKLAEWHDSYVFGDILNKHKNYNPRVLDYSATIYVKTAKTGGGGHPLI
;
A
#
# COMPACT_ATOMS: atom_id res chain seq x y z
N MET A 1 -12.18 -2.12 18.62
CA MET A 1 -11.61 -1.49 17.41
C MET A 1 -11.74 -2.46 16.26
N LYS A 2 -12.36 -2.07 15.15
CA LYS A 2 -12.44 -2.93 13.95
C LYS A 2 -11.25 -2.62 13.03
N ILE A 3 -10.46 -3.65 12.69
CA ILE A 3 -9.27 -3.54 11.86
C ILE A 3 -9.52 -4.29 10.56
N THR A 4 -9.30 -3.63 9.44
CA THR A 4 -9.35 -4.23 8.10
C THR A 4 -8.00 -4.04 7.42
N ALA A 5 -7.33 -5.13 7.10
CA ALA A 5 -6.14 -5.13 6.28
C ALA A 5 -6.53 -5.19 4.80
N VAL A 6 -5.70 -4.62 3.94
CA VAL A 6 -5.97 -4.48 2.50
C VAL A 6 -4.72 -4.79 1.70
N THR A 7 -4.89 -5.51 0.60
CA THR A 7 -3.82 -5.78 -0.36
C THR A 7 -4.36 -5.86 -1.79
N THR A 8 -3.47 -5.81 -2.77
CA THR A 8 -3.77 -6.10 -4.18
C THR A 8 -2.60 -6.84 -4.83
N PHE A 9 -2.90 -7.66 -5.81
CA PHE A 9 -1.93 -8.28 -6.70
C PHE A 9 -2.59 -8.78 -7.99
N HIS A 10 -1.82 -8.86 -9.05
CA HIS A 10 -2.22 -9.39 -10.34
C HIS A 10 -1.93 -10.91 -10.44
N ALA A 11 -2.35 -11.55 -11.53
CA ALA A 11 -2.25 -13.00 -11.72
C ALA A 11 -0.82 -13.57 -11.51
N GLU A 12 0.22 -12.93 -12.06
CA GLU A 12 1.61 -13.35 -11.84
C GLU A 12 2.03 -13.16 -10.38
N GLY A 13 1.62 -12.04 -9.76
CA GLY A 13 1.83 -11.78 -8.33
C GLY A 13 1.15 -12.81 -7.45
N MET A 14 -0.09 -13.22 -7.78
CA MET A 14 -0.79 -14.28 -7.08
C MET A 14 0.02 -15.57 -7.04
N LEU A 15 0.51 -16.03 -8.19
CA LEU A 15 1.29 -17.26 -8.31
C LEU A 15 2.65 -17.19 -7.60
N THR A 16 3.26 -16.02 -7.56
CA THR A 16 4.61 -15.84 -7.03
C THR A 16 4.62 -15.63 -5.52
N TYR A 17 3.65 -14.87 -4.98
CA TYR A 17 3.64 -14.46 -3.58
C TYR A 17 2.23 -14.28 -2.96
N GLY A 18 1.23 -13.84 -3.74
CA GLY A 18 -0.06 -13.42 -3.17
C GLY A 18 -0.84 -14.55 -2.50
N GLN A 19 -0.82 -15.76 -3.07
CA GLN A 19 -1.45 -16.92 -2.43
C GLN A 19 -0.79 -17.24 -1.07
N ARG A 20 0.55 -17.12 -0.99
CA ARG A 20 1.27 -17.31 0.28
C ARG A 20 0.88 -16.28 1.35
N LEU A 21 0.60 -15.02 0.96
CA LEU A 21 0.07 -14.03 1.91
C LEU A 21 -1.28 -14.49 2.46
N ILE A 22 -2.21 -14.88 1.58
CA ILE A 22 -3.55 -15.35 1.99
C ILE A 22 -3.43 -16.54 2.93
N ASP A 23 -2.69 -17.57 2.55
CA ASP A 23 -2.53 -18.80 3.33
C ASP A 23 -1.97 -18.49 4.72
N SER A 24 -0.88 -17.71 4.79
CA SER A 24 -0.25 -17.34 6.06
C SER A 24 -1.13 -16.42 6.91
N TRP A 25 -1.94 -15.57 6.28
CA TRP A 25 -2.90 -14.72 7.00
C TRP A 25 -3.99 -15.56 7.67
N GLN A 26 -4.59 -16.47 6.92
CA GLN A 26 -5.64 -17.36 7.43
C GLN A 26 -5.14 -18.30 8.52
N GLU A 27 -3.89 -18.74 8.43
CA GLU A 27 -3.28 -19.65 9.39
C GLU A 27 -2.89 -18.94 10.70
N ARG A 28 -2.39 -17.70 10.61
CA ARG A 28 -1.61 -17.09 11.70
C ARG A 28 -2.17 -15.78 12.26
N VAL A 29 -3.08 -15.10 11.57
CA VAL A 29 -3.65 -13.84 12.05
C VAL A 29 -4.99 -14.10 12.73
N ASP A 30 -5.21 -13.45 13.89
CA ASP A 30 -6.49 -13.52 14.62
C ASP A 30 -7.68 -13.30 13.68
N PRO A 31 -8.67 -14.20 13.66
CA PRO A 31 -9.83 -14.10 12.75
C PRO A 31 -10.65 -12.81 12.84
N LYS A 32 -10.48 -12.03 13.90
CA LYS A 32 -11.11 -10.72 14.06
C LYS A 32 -10.51 -9.65 13.14
N ILE A 33 -9.35 -9.92 12.55
CA ILE A 33 -8.66 -9.00 11.64
C ILE A 33 -8.91 -9.50 10.22
N LYS A 34 -9.77 -8.79 9.51
CA LYS A 34 -10.13 -9.11 8.11
C LYS A 34 -9.02 -8.68 7.15
N LEU A 35 -8.73 -9.48 6.15
CA LEU A 35 -7.95 -9.10 4.98
C LEU A 35 -8.88 -8.99 3.76
N ILE A 36 -8.90 -7.83 3.11
CA ILE A 36 -9.54 -7.64 1.80
C ILE A 36 -8.45 -7.71 0.73
N VAL A 37 -8.63 -8.59 -0.23
CA VAL A 37 -7.77 -8.77 -1.38
C VAL A 37 -8.47 -8.23 -2.61
N TYR A 38 -7.96 -7.15 -3.19
CA TYR A 38 -8.41 -6.67 -4.49
C TYR A 38 -7.63 -7.40 -5.58
N ALA A 39 -8.23 -8.47 -6.11
CA ALA A 39 -7.62 -9.35 -7.10
C ALA A 39 -7.66 -8.71 -8.50
N GLU A 40 -6.51 -8.59 -9.14
CA GLU A 40 -6.36 -8.04 -10.49
C GLU A 40 -6.22 -9.20 -11.50
N ASP A 41 -7.29 -9.51 -12.22
CA ASP A 41 -7.32 -10.58 -13.24
C ASP A 41 -6.89 -11.96 -12.70
N CYS A 42 -7.22 -12.28 -11.45
CA CYS A 42 -6.90 -13.55 -10.82
C CYS A 42 -7.96 -13.98 -9.80
N GLU A 43 -7.99 -15.27 -9.48
CA GLU A 43 -8.91 -15.89 -8.54
C GLU A 43 -8.08 -16.63 -7.45
N PRO A 44 -7.62 -15.95 -6.40
CA PRO A 44 -6.89 -16.59 -5.33
C PRO A 44 -7.82 -17.51 -4.50
N GLU A 45 -7.24 -18.59 -3.98
CA GLU A 45 -7.93 -19.51 -3.10
C GLU A 45 -8.06 -18.95 -1.68
N THR A 46 -9.20 -19.14 -1.03
CA THR A 46 -9.44 -18.76 0.36
C THR A 46 -10.35 -19.77 1.05
N ASN A 47 -10.12 -20.00 2.35
CA ASN A 47 -11.03 -20.79 3.18
C ASN A 47 -12.19 -19.95 3.75
N GLY A 48 -12.24 -18.64 3.46
CA GLY A 48 -13.34 -17.73 3.75
C GLY A 48 -13.48 -17.26 5.19
N THR A 49 -12.56 -17.54 6.09
CA THR A 49 -12.70 -17.16 7.51
C THR A 49 -12.50 -15.67 7.75
N ASN A 50 -11.33 -15.14 7.42
CA ASN A 50 -10.97 -13.74 7.64
C ASN A 50 -10.34 -13.09 6.40
N VAL A 51 -10.50 -13.72 5.24
CA VAL A 51 -10.07 -13.18 3.95
C VAL A 51 -11.26 -13.06 3.02
N GLU A 52 -11.45 -11.88 2.47
CA GLU A 52 -12.42 -11.59 1.42
C GLU A 52 -11.68 -11.23 0.14
N VAL A 53 -12.08 -11.82 -0.98
CA VAL A 53 -11.54 -11.53 -2.30
C VAL A 53 -12.56 -10.74 -3.10
N LEU A 54 -12.13 -9.58 -3.60
CA LEU A 54 -12.94 -8.72 -4.47
C LEU A 54 -12.27 -8.64 -5.84
N ASP A 55 -13.05 -8.71 -6.90
CA ASP A 55 -12.55 -8.44 -8.25
C ASP A 55 -12.30 -6.92 -8.41
N ALA A 56 -11.02 -6.54 -8.45
CA ALA A 56 -10.61 -5.14 -8.56
C ALA A 56 -11.21 -4.43 -9.75
N LYS A 57 -11.43 -5.14 -10.87
CA LYS A 57 -12.02 -4.59 -12.08
C LYS A 57 -13.47 -4.13 -11.89
N PHE A 58 -14.23 -4.85 -11.07
CA PHE A 58 -15.63 -4.49 -10.83
C PHE A 58 -15.79 -3.45 -9.72
N VAL A 59 -14.99 -3.52 -8.66
CA VAL A 59 -15.18 -2.64 -7.51
C VAL A 59 -14.41 -1.33 -7.63
N LEU A 60 -13.19 -1.32 -8.18
CA LEU A 60 -12.33 -0.13 -8.25
C LEU A 60 -12.60 0.70 -9.51
N THR A 61 -13.81 1.28 -9.63
CA THR A 61 -14.20 2.05 -10.82
C THR A 61 -13.35 3.30 -11.06
N LYS A 62 -12.95 4.00 -10.00
CA LYS A 62 -12.02 5.15 -10.07
C LYS A 62 -10.64 4.73 -10.59
N LEU A 63 -10.13 3.57 -10.14
CA LEU A 63 -8.88 3.01 -10.68
C LEU A 63 -8.97 2.75 -12.18
N ASN A 64 -10.07 2.13 -12.62
CA ASN A 64 -10.25 1.84 -14.04
C ASN A 64 -10.26 3.13 -14.88
N ALA A 65 -10.96 4.16 -14.42
CA ALA A 65 -10.96 5.47 -15.07
C ALA A 65 -9.56 6.12 -15.09
N PHE A 66 -8.80 6.01 -14.00
CA PHE A 66 -7.42 6.47 -13.93
C PHE A 66 -6.52 5.73 -14.94
N LYS A 67 -6.59 4.40 -14.97
CA LYS A 67 -5.82 3.57 -15.91
C LYS A 67 -6.16 3.91 -17.37
N GLU A 68 -7.43 4.04 -17.71
CA GLU A 68 -7.89 4.39 -19.05
C GLU A 68 -7.38 5.77 -19.47
N ARG A 69 -7.53 6.77 -18.60
CA ARG A 69 -7.06 8.15 -18.86
C ARG A 69 -5.58 8.21 -19.16
N TRP A 70 -4.76 7.42 -18.44
CA TRP A 70 -3.31 7.50 -18.53
C TRP A 70 -2.65 6.36 -19.32
N ALA A 71 -3.43 5.46 -19.92
CA ALA A 71 -2.93 4.30 -20.67
C ALA A 71 -1.92 4.67 -21.77
N ASN A 72 -2.15 5.81 -22.43
CA ASN A 72 -1.34 6.26 -23.57
C ASN A 72 -0.24 7.28 -23.18
N VAL A 73 0.01 7.49 -21.90
CA VAL A 73 1.08 8.37 -21.40
C VAL A 73 2.30 7.51 -21.03
N PRO A 74 3.34 7.41 -21.87
CA PRO A 74 4.43 6.45 -21.66
C PRO A 74 5.11 6.61 -20.29
N LYS A 75 5.35 7.84 -19.85
CA LYS A 75 5.97 8.11 -18.55
C LYS A 75 5.11 7.60 -17.39
N ALA A 76 3.78 7.76 -17.44
CA ALA A 76 2.86 7.26 -16.39
C ALA A 76 2.82 5.73 -16.32
N ASN A 77 3.27 5.05 -17.36
CA ASN A 77 3.43 3.60 -17.48
C ASN A 77 4.91 3.17 -17.35
N GLY A 78 5.70 3.87 -16.56
CA GLY A 78 7.07 3.51 -16.21
C GLY A 78 8.11 3.70 -17.31
N LYS A 79 7.81 4.37 -18.43
CA LYS A 79 8.81 4.60 -19.45
C LYS A 79 9.74 5.75 -19.06
N CYS A 80 11.04 5.49 -19.07
CA CYS A 80 12.03 6.52 -18.81
C CYS A 80 11.87 7.70 -19.81
N PRO A 81 11.68 8.93 -19.33
CA PRO A 81 11.49 10.09 -20.24
C PRO A 81 12.79 10.53 -20.94
N TRP A 82 13.95 9.98 -20.54
CA TRP A 82 15.28 10.33 -21.10
C TRP A 82 16.12 9.07 -21.38
N PRO A 83 15.66 8.12 -22.17
CA PRO A 83 16.36 6.85 -22.39
C PRO A 83 17.76 7.08 -23.02
N GLU A 84 17.91 8.08 -23.86
CA GLU A 84 19.18 8.44 -24.52
C GLU A 84 20.21 9.03 -23.55
N LYS A 85 19.76 9.70 -22.47
CA LYS A 85 20.64 10.31 -21.46
C LYS A 85 21.00 9.38 -20.32
N ARG A 86 20.18 8.35 -20.08
CA ARG A 86 20.31 7.45 -18.92
C ARG A 86 20.02 5.98 -19.29
N PRO A 87 20.73 5.37 -20.24
CA PRO A 87 20.46 3.99 -20.63
C PRO A 87 20.67 2.98 -19.50
N ARG A 88 21.43 3.34 -18.45
CA ARG A 88 21.67 2.48 -17.27
C ARG A 88 20.63 2.65 -16.17
N ASP A 89 19.72 3.62 -16.28
CA ASP A 89 18.71 3.92 -15.28
C ASP A 89 17.35 3.25 -15.57
N HIS A 90 17.29 2.29 -16.50
CA HIS A 90 16.06 1.53 -16.79
C HIS A 90 15.46 0.88 -15.54
N HIS A 91 16.31 0.44 -14.61
CA HIS A 91 15.87 -0.10 -13.32
C HIS A 91 15.16 0.93 -12.42
N LYS A 92 15.19 2.21 -12.79
CA LYS A 92 14.50 3.29 -12.07
C LYS A 92 13.18 3.71 -12.72
N GLU A 93 12.74 2.99 -13.74
CA GLU A 93 11.47 3.28 -14.44
C GLU A 93 10.26 3.20 -13.50
N PHE A 94 10.31 2.36 -12.46
CA PHE A 94 9.29 2.32 -11.42
C PHE A 94 8.99 3.69 -10.81
N LYS A 95 9.93 4.63 -10.84
CA LYS A 95 9.76 5.98 -10.28
C LYS A 95 8.61 6.76 -10.91
N TRP A 96 8.25 6.43 -12.13
CA TRP A 96 7.19 7.11 -12.88
C TRP A 96 6.00 6.21 -13.19
N ASP A 97 5.99 4.97 -12.73
CA ASP A 97 4.94 3.99 -13.03
C ASP A 97 3.66 4.23 -12.20
N ALA A 98 3.07 5.43 -12.38
CA ALA A 98 1.88 5.86 -11.65
C ALA A 98 0.70 4.90 -11.87
N VAL A 99 0.53 4.38 -13.09
CA VAL A 99 -0.56 3.47 -13.45
C VAL A 99 -0.47 2.16 -12.67
N ARG A 100 0.73 1.62 -12.51
CA ARG A 100 0.98 0.43 -11.71
C ARG A 100 0.68 0.67 -10.23
N PHE A 101 1.26 1.75 -9.66
CA PHE A 101 1.10 2.04 -8.23
C PHE A 101 -0.30 2.52 -7.85
N ALA A 102 -1.09 3.01 -8.82
CA ALA A 102 -2.50 3.33 -8.60
C ALA A 102 -3.32 2.14 -8.09
N ASN A 103 -3.00 0.90 -8.48
CA ASN A 103 -3.70 -0.30 -7.97
C ASN A 103 -3.74 -0.32 -6.44
N LYS A 104 -2.57 -0.15 -5.80
CA LYS A 104 -2.43 -0.08 -4.34
C LYS A 104 -3.24 1.06 -3.75
N VAL A 105 -3.08 2.25 -4.31
CA VAL A 105 -3.63 3.47 -3.73
C VAL A 105 -5.16 3.47 -3.79
N TYR A 106 -5.74 3.08 -4.92
CA TYR A 106 -7.20 3.02 -5.06
C TYR A 106 -7.83 1.87 -4.26
N ALA A 107 -7.12 0.75 -4.07
CA ALA A 107 -7.57 -0.30 -3.16
C ALA A 107 -7.67 0.21 -1.71
N VAL A 108 -6.73 1.06 -1.29
CA VAL A 108 -6.77 1.70 0.03
C VAL A 108 -7.89 2.71 0.13
N PHE A 109 -8.12 3.54 -0.89
CA PHE A 109 -9.21 4.53 -0.88
C PHE A 109 -10.56 3.83 -0.77
N ASP A 110 -10.82 2.83 -1.59
CA ASP A 110 -12.06 2.05 -1.57
C ASP A 110 -12.31 1.43 -0.19
N ALA A 111 -11.30 0.76 0.37
CA ALA A 111 -11.43 0.19 1.71
C ALA A 111 -11.63 1.23 2.82
N CYS A 112 -11.17 2.47 2.64
CA CYS A 112 -11.39 3.57 3.59
C CYS A 112 -12.78 4.20 3.45
N GLU A 113 -13.45 4.03 2.30
CA GLU A 113 -14.83 4.46 2.08
C GLU A 113 -15.85 3.47 2.67
N GLU A 114 -15.47 2.19 2.85
CA GLU A 114 -16.36 1.17 3.44
C GLU A 114 -16.72 1.50 4.90
N GLU A 115 -18.01 1.43 5.20
CA GLU A 115 -18.48 1.70 6.56
C GLU A 115 -18.03 0.62 7.56
N GLY A 116 -17.62 1.06 8.72
CA GLY A 116 -17.49 0.24 9.92
C GLY A 116 -16.07 -0.20 10.27
N SER A 117 -15.02 0.19 9.54
CA SER A 117 -13.64 0.00 10.00
C SER A 117 -13.16 1.20 10.81
N ASP A 118 -12.52 0.96 11.96
CA ASP A 118 -11.83 2.02 12.72
C ASP A 118 -10.44 2.27 12.12
N TRP A 119 -9.79 1.19 11.65
CA TRP A 119 -8.49 1.21 11.02
C TRP A 119 -8.49 0.44 9.72
N VAL A 120 -7.93 1.04 8.67
CA VAL A 120 -7.55 0.36 7.43
C VAL A 120 -6.03 0.25 7.39
N VAL A 121 -5.53 -0.96 7.14
CA VAL A 121 -4.09 -1.27 7.14
C VAL A 121 -3.69 -1.80 5.78
N TRP A 122 -2.79 -1.10 5.11
CA TRP A 122 -2.18 -1.62 3.90
C TRP A 122 -1.10 -2.65 4.22
N VAL A 123 -1.07 -3.74 3.46
CA VAL A 123 -0.06 -4.80 3.49
C VAL A 123 0.33 -5.12 2.04
N ASP A 124 1.62 -5.01 1.69
CA ASP A 124 2.07 -5.35 0.33
C ASP A 124 1.80 -6.83 0.02
N GLY A 125 1.38 -7.11 -1.22
CA GLY A 125 0.99 -8.46 -1.64
C GLY A 125 2.13 -9.49 -1.59
N ASP A 126 3.39 -9.05 -1.66
CA ASP A 126 4.59 -9.91 -1.55
C ASP A 126 5.04 -10.20 -0.12
N THR A 127 4.19 -9.85 0.84
CA THR A 127 4.33 -10.12 2.26
C THR A 127 3.87 -11.52 2.63
N PHE A 128 4.32 -12.05 3.76
CA PHE A 128 3.73 -13.23 4.41
C PHE A 128 3.88 -13.15 5.93
N VAL A 129 2.95 -13.78 6.64
CA VAL A 129 2.94 -13.83 8.11
C VAL A 129 3.73 -15.05 8.56
N HIS A 130 4.85 -14.84 9.25
CA HIS A 130 5.75 -15.94 9.64
C HIS A 130 5.54 -16.44 11.07
N SER A 131 4.73 -15.75 11.89
CA SER A 131 4.42 -16.11 13.29
C SER A 131 2.99 -15.75 13.62
N ASP A 132 2.43 -16.37 14.67
CA ASP A 132 1.06 -16.15 15.07
C ASP A 132 0.88 -14.71 15.62
N TRP A 133 -0.18 -14.06 15.18
CA TRP A 133 -0.54 -12.70 15.57
C TRP A 133 -1.91 -12.64 16.19
N SER A 134 -1.93 -12.43 17.50
CA SER A 134 -3.17 -12.15 18.20
C SER A 134 -3.70 -10.75 17.84
N TYR A 135 -5.00 -10.57 18.06
CA TYR A 135 -5.63 -9.25 17.90
C TYR A 135 -4.91 -8.16 18.71
N ASP A 136 -4.51 -8.45 19.95
CA ASP A 136 -3.84 -7.47 20.82
C ASP A 136 -2.45 -7.09 20.28
N GLN A 137 -1.66 -8.04 19.80
CA GLN A 137 -0.37 -7.77 19.19
C GLN A 137 -0.51 -6.88 17.95
N PHE A 138 -1.47 -7.20 17.07
CA PHE A 138 -1.72 -6.41 15.88
C PHE A 138 -2.24 -5.00 16.22
N SER A 139 -3.18 -4.89 17.15
CA SER A 139 -3.75 -3.62 17.58
C SER A 139 -2.73 -2.70 18.28
N ASN A 140 -1.68 -3.25 18.88
CA ASN A 140 -0.59 -2.47 19.46
C ASN A 140 0.24 -1.71 18.40
N LEU A 141 0.18 -2.11 17.13
CA LEU A 141 0.76 -1.33 16.03
C LEU A 141 -0.07 -0.09 15.70
N LEU A 142 -1.34 -0.06 16.13
CA LEU A 142 -2.38 0.88 15.73
C LEU A 142 -2.93 1.65 16.95
N PRO A 143 -2.13 2.48 17.64
CA PRO A 143 -2.55 3.15 18.86
C PRO A 143 -3.61 4.21 18.56
N LYS A 144 -4.65 4.25 19.38
CA LYS A 144 -5.83 5.13 19.19
C LYS A 144 -5.48 6.63 19.14
N GLU A 145 -4.40 7.02 19.79
CA GLU A 145 -3.89 8.39 19.83
C GLU A 145 -3.14 8.82 18.55
N SER A 146 -2.89 7.87 17.64
CA SER A 146 -2.24 8.16 16.37
C SER A 146 -3.26 8.16 15.24
N TRP A 147 -3.15 9.11 14.35
CA TRP A 147 -3.97 9.21 13.16
C TRP A 147 -3.45 8.33 12.00
N LEU A 148 -2.16 8.00 12.03
CA LEU A 148 -1.45 7.20 11.04
C LEU A 148 -0.34 6.42 11.73
N THR A 149 -0.14 5.17 11.33
CA THR A 149 1.05 4.38 11.63
C THR A 149 1.71 3.98 10.32
N TYR A 150 3.03 4.13 10.21
CA TYR A 150 3.77 3.71 9.02
C TYR A 150 5.20 3.27 9.36
N VAL A 151 5.82 2.54 8.46
CA VAL A 151 7.20 2.09 8.63
C VAL A 151 8.18 3.17 8.15
N GLY A 152 8.99 3.68 9.07
CA GLY A 152 10.08 4.62 8.76
C GLY A 152 11.35 3.89 8.35
N ARG A 153 12.18 4.55 7.53
CA ARG A 153 13.48 3.99 7.08
C ARG A 153 14.69 4.46 7.89
N GLY A 154 14.45 4.95 9.12
CA GLY A 154 15.48 5.46 10.01
C GLY A 154 15.84 6.93 9.79
N GLN A 155 16.57 7.51 10.75
CA GLN A 155 17.00 8.90 10.68
C GLN A 155 18.17 9.05 9.70
N GLY A 156 18.17 10.17 8.95
CA GLY A 156 19.23 10.50 7.99
C GLY A 156 19.09 9.84 6.61
N SER A 157 18.09 9.03 6.40
CA SER A 157 17.76 8.50 5.08
C SER A 157 17.03 9.57 4.27
N GLN A 158 17.51 9.87 3.06
CA GLN A 158 16.78 10.67 2.08
C GLN A 158 15.73 9.84 1.32
N THR A 159 15.39 8.67 1.84
CA THR A 159 14.44 7.76 1.25
C THR A 159 13.04 7.99 1.82
N TRP A 160 12.05 7.67 1.02
CA TRP A 160 10.64 7.77 1.36
C TRP A 160 10.24 6.76 2.43
N PRO A 161 9.09 6.93 3.11
CA PRO A 161 8.53 5.90 3.98
C PRO A 161 8.51 4.53 3.31
N GLU A 162 8.64 3.48 4.08
CA GLU A 162 8.41 2.12 3.59
C GLU A 162 6.92 1.87 3.53
N CYS A 163 6.37 1.84 2.31
CA CYS A 163 4.94 1.67 2.12
C CYS A 163 4.49 0.20 2.00
N GLY A 164 5.31 -0.76 2.41
CA GLY A 164 4.91 -2.16 2.53
C GLY A 164 3.89 -2.40 3.64
N PHE A 165 3.87 -1.51 4.63
CA PHE A 165 2.89 -1.51 5.72
C PHE A 165 2.61 -0.09 6.20
N TYR A 166 1.33 0.27 6.30
CA TYR A 166 0.86 1.46 7.00
C TYR A 166 -0.60 1.30 7.44
N GLY A 167 -0.97 1.94 8.55
CA GLY A 167 -2.32 1.92 9.10
C GLY A 167 -2.91 3.33 9.18
N LEU A 168 -4.16 3.46 8.79
CA LEU A 168 -4.96 4.69 8.70
C LEU A 168 -6.08 4.65 9.72
N ASN A 169 -6.09 5.57 10.68
CA ASN A 169 -7.12 5.68 11.70
C ASN A 169 -8.32 6.48 11.18
N LEU A 170 -9.33 5.80 10.70
CA LEU A 170 -10.52 6.44 10.10
C LEU A 170 -11.39 7.18 11.12
N THR A 171 -11.17 6.98 12.42
CA THR A 171 -11.88 7.74 13.47
C THR A 171 -11.25 9.10 13.73
N ASP A 172 -10.02 9.33 13.24
CA ASP A 172 -9.29 10.58 13.43
C ASP A 172 -9.50 11.55 12.27
N LYS A 173 -9.76 12.82 12.60
CA LYS A 173 -10.00 13.88 11.61
C LYS A 173 -8.76 14.20 10.77
N GLN A 174 -7.56 14.05 11.33
CA GLN A 174 -6.32 14.29 10.62
C GLN A 174 -6.06 13.22 9.57
N CYS A 175 -6.38 11.96 9.89
CA CYS A 175 -6.33 10.87 8.92
C CYS A 175 -7.26 11.13 7.73
N ARG A 176 -8.49 11.54 7.98
CA ARG A 176 -9.45 11.87 6.90
C ARG A 176 -8.97 13.01 6.02
N LYS A 177 -8.31 14.02 6.61
CA LYS A 177 -7.72 15.11 5.85
C LYS A 177 -6.55 14.64 4.99
N PHE A 178 -5.67 13.80 5.55
CA PHE A 178 -4.57 13.18 4.81
C PHE A 178 -5.09 12.34 3.63
N LEU A 179 -6.12 11.52 3.87
CA LEU A 179 -6.75 10.71 2.83
C LEU A 179 -7.33 11.57 1.70
N ALA A 180 -8.01 12.67 2.04
CA ALA A 180 -8.57 13.59 1.05
C ALA A 180 -7.47 14.21 0.18
N ASP A 181 -6.37 14.69 0.79
CA ASP A 181 -5.23 15.26 0.05
C ASP A 181 -4.53 14.18 -0.81
N PHE A 182 -4.50 12.92 -0.31
CA PHE A 182 -3.90 11.81 -1.04
C PHE A 182 -4.74 11.39 -2.24
N GLU A 183 -6.05 11.34 -2.09
CA GLU A 183 -6.99 11.05 -3.18
C GLU A 183 -6.98 12.18 -4.21
N GLU A 184 -7.05 13.44 -3.79
CA GLU A 184 -6.98 14.61 -4.67
C GLU A 184 -5.74 14.55 -5.58
N ALA A 185 -4.59 14.14 -5.03
CA ALA A 185 -3.34 14.06 -5.81
C ALA A 185 -3.42 13.07 -6.99
N TYR A 186 -4.23 12.02 -6.88
CA TYR A 186 -4.47 11.07 -7.97
C TYR A 186 -5.63 11.49 -8.88
N GLU A 187 -6.75 11.95 -8.31
CA GLU A 187 -7.94 12.34 -9.08
C GLU A 187 -7.67 13.58 -9.95
N ASP A 188 -6.95 14.57 -9.43
CA ASP A 188 -6.46 15.74 -10.17
C ASP A 188 -4.96 15.63 -10.47
N ALA A 189 -4.54 14.53 -11.11
CA ALA A 189 -3.14 14.17 -11.30
C ALA A 189 -2.30 15.23 -12.02
N GLU A 190 -2.89 16.07 -12.88
CA GLU A 190 -2.24 17.19 -13.59
C GLU A 190 -2.39 18.53 -12.86
N GLY A 191 -3.23 18.60 -11.86
CA GLY A 191 -3.51 19.79 -11.06
C GLY A 191 -2.31 20.27 -10.23
N PRO A 192 -2.46 21.39 -9.54
CA PRO A 192 -1.35 22.00 -8.80
C PRO A 192 -0.76 21.09 -7.69
N ASN A 193 -1.58 20.23 -7.11
CA ASN A 193 -1.20 19.24 -6.09
C ASN A 193 -1.08 17.82 -6.65
N GLY A 194 -1.28 17.63 -7.96
CA GLY A 194 -1.34 16.32 -8.60
C GLY A 194 0.01 15.61 -8.69
N ILE A 195 -0.06 14.28 -8.75
CA ILE A 195 1.13 13.42 -8.76
C ILE A 195 2.09 13.74 -9.89
N PHE A 196 1.62 14.23 -11.05
CA PHE A 196 2.46 14.54 -12.20
C PHE A 196 3.28 15.83 -12.05
N LYS A 197 3.06 16.61 -11.00
CA LYS A 197 3.91 17.74 -10.60
C LYS A 197 5.09 17.29 -9.74
N LEU A 198 5.03 16.08 -9.18
CA LEU A 198 6.08 15.53 -8.33
C LEU A 198 7.27 15.01 -9.17
N ALA A 199 8.44 14.88 -8.53
CA ALA A 199 9.64 14.37 -9.17
C ALA A 199 9.57 12.87 -9.46
N GLU A 200 8.88 12.10 -8.62
CA GLU A 200 8.65 10.67 -8.75
C GLU A 200 7.17 10.38 -8.50
N TRP A 201 6.63 9.32 -9.13
CA TRP A 201 5.20 9.03 -9.14
C TRP A 201 4.82 7.67 -8.55
N HIS A 202 5.77 6.98 -7.90
CA HIS A 202 5.47 5.75 -7.16
C HIS A 202 4.85 6.08 -5.80
N ASP A 203 4.14 5.11 -5.25
CA ASP A 203 3.35 5.23 -4.03
C ASP A 203 4.11 5.80 -2.83
N SER A 204 5.31 5.30 -2.54
CA SER A 204 6.09 5.76 -1.39
C SER A 204 6.53 7.22 -1.52
N TYR A 205 6.82 7.70 -2.74
CA TYR A 205 7.15 9.11 -2.97
C TYR A 205 5.94 9.99 -2.73
N VAL A 206 4.82 9.66 -3.39
CA VAL A 206 3.58 10.44 -3.28
C VAL A 206 3.07 10.45 -1.83
N PHE A 207 3.03 9.29 -1.18
CA PHE A 207 2.68 9.18 0.23
C PHE A 207 3.57 10.06 1.12
N GLY A 208 4.90 10.00 0.91
CA GLY A 208 5.87 10.79 1.68
C GLY A 208 5.73 12.30 1.45
N ASP A 209 5.43 12.74 0.22
CA ASP A 209 5.19 14.16 -0.10
C ASP A 209 3.96 14.69 0.64
N ILE A 210 2.85 13.94 0.58
CA ILE A 210 1.61 14.32 1.26
C ILE A 210 1.80 14.24 2.78
N LEU A 211 2.45 13.18 3.30
CA LEU A 211 2.76 13.06 4.72
C LEU A 211 3.54 14.27 5.25
N ASN A 212 4.47 14.83 4.47
CA ASN A 212 5.23 16.02 4.84
C ASN A 212 4.34 17.26 5.04
N LYS A 213 3.21 17.37 4.35
CA LYS A 213 2.22 18.44 4.56
C LYS A 213 1.51 18.30 5.92
N HIS A 214 1.48 17.07 6.46
CA HIS A 214 0.83 16.70 7.72
C HIS A 214 1.80 16.39 8.87
N LYS A 215 3.10 16.60 8.70
CA LYS A 215 4.16 16.22 9.67
C LYS A 215 4.00 16.75 11.10
N ASN A 216 3.28 17.86 11.28
CA ASN A 216 3.09 18.48 12.60
C ASN A 216 2.03 17.77 13.47
N TYR A 217 1.39 16.71 12.95
CA TYR A 217 0.30 16.00 13.63
C TYR A 217 0.70 14.66 14.26
N ASN A 218 2.00 14.43 14.45
CA ASN A 218 2.57 13.27 15.17
C ASN A 218 2.03 11.90 14.71
N PRO A 219 2.32 11.46 13.48
CA PRO A 219 2.05 10.09 13.09
C PRO A 219 2.95 9.13 13.88
N ARG A 220 2.52 7.90 14.13
CA ARG A 220 3.39 6.87 14.69
C ARG A 220 4.33 6.33 13.63
N VAL A 221 5.61 6.40 13.91
CA VAL A 221 6.64 5.79 13.07
C VAL A 221 7.07 4.46 13.71
N LEU A 222 6.92 3.37 12.98
CA LEU A 222 7.46 2.07 13.35
C LEU A 222 8.92 2.00 12.90
N ASP A 223 9.77 1.44 13.77
CA ASP A 223 11.16 1.23 13.39
C ASP A 223 11.27 0.07 12.39
N TYR A 224 11.82 0.37 11.22
CA TYR A 224 12.07 -0.60 10.16
C TYR A 224 12.93 -1.80 10.63
N SER A 225 13.84 -1.56 11.57
CA SER A 225 14.79 -2.58 12.03
C SER A 225 14.28 -3.46 13.16
N ALA A 226 13.28 -3.02 13.93
CA ALA A 226 12.97 -3.60 15.22
C ALA A 226 11.67 -4.43 15.25
N THR A 227 10.72 -4.21 14.35
CA THR A 227 9.35 -4.67 14.61
C THR A 227 8.75 -5.55 13.53
N ILE A 228 9.11 -5.39 12.27
CA ILE A 228 8.32 -5.94 11.16
C ILE A 228 9.18 -6.76 10.18
N TYR A 229 10.48 -6.51 10.10
CA TYR A 229 11.34 -7.17 9.15
C TYR A 229 12.38 -8.06 9.82
N VAL A 230 12.17 -9.36 9.75
CA VAL A 230 13.29 -10.29 9.89
C VAL A 230 14.04 -10.27 8.56
N LYS A 231 15.33 -9.93 8.59
CA LYS A 231 16.19 -10.08 7.41
C LYS A 231 16.08 -11.53 6.93
N THR A 232 15.30 -11.76 5.90
CA THR A 232 15.38 -13.04 5.18
C THR A 232 16.71 -13.08 4.48
N ALA A 233 17.45 -14.14 4.74
CA ALA A 233 18.60 -14.52 3.94
C ALA A 233 18.18 -14.51 2.47
N LYS A 234 19.07 -13.99 1.62
CA LYS A 234 18.98 -13.94 0.17
C LYS A 234 18.44 -15.24 -0.43
N THR A 235 17.15 -15.29 -0.61
CA THR A 235 16.53 -16.23 -1.55
C THR A 235 15.90 -15.37 -2.62
N GLY A 236 16.39 -15.52 -3.84
CA GLY A 236 16.00 -14.73 -5.00
C GLY A 236 14.52 -14.91 -5.33
N GLY A 237 13.74 -14.01 -4.88
CA GLY A 237 12.30 -13.89 -5.06
C GLY A 237 11.83 -12.88 -4.00
N GLY A 238 11.52 -11.65 -4.42
CA GLY A 238 11.26 -10.56 -3.53
C GLY A 238 9.99 -10.75 -2.73
N GLY A 239 10.10 -11.23 -1.53
CA GLY A 239 9.05 -11.21 -0.53
C GLY A 239 9.60 -10.54 0.72
N HIS A 240 8.91 -9.53 1.22
CA HIS A 240 9.21 -8.95 2.50
C HIS A 240 8.44 -9.74 3.57
N PRO A 241 9.09 -10.33 4.59
CA PRO A 241 8.34 -10.88 5.71
C PRO A 241 7.71 -9.72 6.48
N LEU A 242 6.41 -9.75 6.61
CA LEU A 242 5.71 -8.97 7.61
C LEU A 242 5.49 -9.84 8.83
N ILE A 243 5.99 -9.37 9.97
CA ILE A 243 5.56 -9.68 11.33
C ILE A 243 5.69 -11.14 11.68
#